data_2fdfeb6d3b27890df2d9ba97a51ab05c
#
_entry.id   2fdfeb6d3b27890df2d9ba97a51ab05c
#
_cell.length_a   1.000
_cell.length_b   1.000
_cell.length_c   1.000
_cell.angle_alpha   90.00
_cell.angle_beta   90.00
_cell.angle_gamma   90.00
#
_symmetry.space_group_name_H-M   'P 1'
#
loop_
_entity.id
_entity.type
_entity.pdbx_description
1 polymer ?
#
loop_
_entity_poly.entity_id
_entity_poly.type
_entity_poly.pdbx_seq_one_letter_code
_entity_poly.pdbx_strand_id
1 'polypeptide(L)'
;DVDKLEPSEEFMEKFAPQYKAVNDFVSEKVGTFTESIATRPAYFGPSAFIDFIHSLQLELTGADVSFAAPLSFDAKIDKGDITISDMFSLYKYENMLYTMNLTGAEIKGFLEESYAMWTNRMKSPDDHLLLLKERKKGQENYASFVNFSFNFDSAAGIIYTVDVTKPKGEKITILKMADGKPFDENKTYKVALNSYRGNGGGELLTKGAGIPQDELKSRIIHSTDKDLRYYMIQYIKEKGVLSPQPLNQWQMIPQDWTRLAAERDCKFLFGE
;
A
#
# COMPACT_ATOMS: atom_id res chain seq x y z
N ASP A 1 11.42 -34.21 6.10
CA ASP A 1 10.14 -33.49 6.03
C ASP A 1 9.78 -33.07 7.46
N VAL A 2 10.11 -31.84 7.82
CA VAL A 2 10.04 -31.33 9.21
C VAL A 2 8.58 -31.26 9.67
N ASP A 3 7.63 -31.13 8.73
CA ASP A 3 6.19 -31.04 9.01
C ASP A 3 5.59 -32.36 9.58
N LYS A 4 6.36 -33.44 9.56
CA LYS A 4 5.96 -34.74 10.10
C LYS A 4 6.56 -35.06 11.47
N LEU A 5 7.35 -34.13 12.04
CA LEU A 5 7.95 -34.29 13.34
C LEU A 5 7.05 -33.65 14.40
N GLU A 6 6.77 -34.39 15.47
CA GLU A 6 6.12 -33.83 16.64
C GLU A 6 7.11 -32.92 17.40
N PRO A 7 6.68 -31.75 17.87
CA PRO A 7 7.52 -30.90 18.71
C PRO A 7 7.99 -31.63 19.98
N SER A 8 9.24 -31.39 20.39
CA SER A 8 9.75 -31.94 21.67
C SER A 8 8.92 -31.43 22.85
N GLU A 9 8.41 -32.32 23.69
CA GLU A 9 7.64 -31.97 24.90
C GLU A 9 8.46 -31.05 25.81
N GLU A 10 9.74 -31.39 26.08
CA GLU A 10 10.63 -30.58 26.90
C GLU A 10 10.79 -29.13 26.32
N PHE A 11 10.89 -29.00 25.01
CA PHE A 11 10.95 -27.70 24.35
C PHE A 11 9.64 -26.92 24.50
N MET A 12 8.52 -27.59 24.31
CA MET A 12 7.19 -26.96 24.44
C MET A 12 6.93 -26.51 25.87
N GLU A 13 7.23 -27.34 26.88
CA GLU A 13 7.11 -26.98 28.31
C GLU A 13 8.00 -25.79 28.67
N LYS A 14 9.25 -25.78 28.21
CA LYS A 14 10.22 -24.71 28.48
C LYS A 14 9.78 -23.36 27.96
N PHE A 15 9.16 -23.33 26.79
CA PHE A 15 8.74 -22.09 26.11
C PHE A 15 7.25 -21.76 26.27
N ALA A 16 6.45 -22.63 26.94
CA ALA A 16 5.02 -22.41 27.15
C ALA A 16 4.69 -21.03 27.79
N PRO A 17 5.42 -20.54 28.80
CA PRO A 17 5.14 -19.22 29.37
C PRO A 17 5.32 -18.09 28.40
N GLN A 18 6.40 -18.11 27.58
CA GLN A 18 6.68 -17.10 26.55
C GLN A 18 5.65 -17.16 25.43
N TYR A 19 5.32 -18.36 24.97
CA TYR A 19 4.29 -18.57 23.95
C TYR A 19 2.93 -18.03 24.41
N LYS A 20 2.55 -18.33 25.68
CA LYS A 20 1.32 -17.80 26.27
C LYS A 20 1.35 -16.27 26.32
N ALA A 21 2.43 -15.68 26.81
CA ALA A 21 2.57 -14.22 26.93
C ALA A 21 2.46 -13.52 25.56
N VAL A 22 3.08 -14.10 24.52
CA VAL A 22 2.98 -13.57 23.13
C VAL A 22 1.54 -13.69 22.62
N ASN A 23 0.90 -14.86 22.80
CA ASN A 23 -0.47 -15.06 22.36
C ASN A 23 -1.45 -14.13 23.07
N ASP A 24 -1.32 -13.97 24.38
CA ASP A 24 -2.17 -13.05 25.15
C ASP A 24 -2.02 -11.62 24.63
N PHE A 25 -0.78 -11.18 24.36
CA PHE A 25 -0.51 -9.84 23.81
C PHE A 25 -1.07 -9.65 22.40
N VAL A 26 -0.80 -10.57 21.47
CA VAL A 26 -1.25 -10.38 20.07
C VAL A 26 -2.76 -10.55 19.90
N SER A 27 -3.43 -11.20 20.85
CA SER A 27 -4.89 -11.37 20.90
C SER A 27 -5.62 -10.19 21.55
N GLU A 28 -4.88 -9.20 22.09
CA GLU A 28 -5.50 -8.00 22.69
C GLU A 28 -6.34 -7.27 21.63
N LYS A 29 -7.61 -7.02 21.96
CA LYS A 29 -8.52 -6.25 21.13
C LYS A 29 -8.09 -4.79 21.09
N VAL A 30 -8.00 -4.22 19.89
CA VAL A 30 -7.68 -2.81 19.65
C VAL A 30 -8.87 -1.98 19.19
N GLY A 31 -9.89 -2.60 18.61
CA GLY A 31 -11.11 -1.93 18.16
C GLY A 31 -12.02 -2.87 17.37
N THR A 32 -12.89 -2.30 16.55
CA THR A 32 -13.86 -3.07 15.75
C THR A 32 -13.97 -2.47 14.35
N PHE A 33 -13.92 -3.31 13.31
CA PHE A 33 -14.25 -2.94 11.95
C PHE A 33 -15.67 -3.39 11.60
N THR A 34 -16.46 -2.51 10.98
CA THR A 34 -17.82 -2.83 10.52
C THR A 34 -17.83 -3.62 9.20
N GLU A 35 -16.74 -3.51 8.44
CA GLU A 35 -16.55 -4.18 7.15
C GLU A 35 -15.17 -4.87 7.09
N SER A 36 -15.11 -6.00 6.36
CA SER A 36 -13.82 -6.65 6.08
C SER A 36 -13.02 -5.84 5.07
N ILE A 37 -11.69 -5.81 5.22
CA ILE A 37 -10.76 -5.17 4.28
C ILE A 37 -9.73 -6.18 3.79
N ALA A 38 -9.29 -6.03 2.55
CA ALA A 38 -8.33 -6.94 1.93
C ALA A 38 -7.38 -6.20 0.97
N THR A 39 -6.19 -6.78 0.75
CA THR A 39 -5.19 -6.23 -0.18
C THR A 39 -5.52 -6.46 -1.64
N ARG A 40 -6.20 -7.56 -1.99
CA ARG A 40 -6.50 -7.90 -3.40
C ARG A 40 -7.13 -6.77 -4.20
N PRO A 41 -8.17 -6.07 -3.70
CA PRO A 41 -8.77 -4.94 -4.44
C PRO A 41 -7.78 -3.80 -4.71
N ALA A 42 -6.79 -3.59 -3.82
CA ALA A 42 -5.83 -2.50 -3.94
C ALA A 42 -4.94 -2.60 -5.21
N TYR A 43 -4.83 -3.78 -5.80
CA TYR A 43 -4.06 -3.95 -7.05
C TYR A 43 -4.81 -3.44 -8.29
N PHE A 44 -6.12 -3.26 -8.19
CA PHE A 44 -7.00 -2.95 -9.31
C PHE A 44 -7.67 -1.58 -9.22
N GLY A 45 -7.55 -0.90 -8.06
CA GLY A 45 -8.18 0.40 -7.85
C GLY A 45 -8.11 0.87 -6.39
N PRO A 46 -8.80 1.96 -6.04
CA PRO A 46 -8.98 2.40 -4.67
C PRO A 46 -9.57 1.26 -3.81
N SER A 47 -9.07 1.10 -2.61
CA SER A 47 -9.53 0.03 -1.72
C SER A 47 -9.53 0.48 -0.26
N ALA A 48 -10.50 -0.02 0.51
CA ALA A 48 -10.59 0.27 1.94
C ALA A 48 -9.31 -0.06 2.71
N PHE A 49 -8.56 -1.08 2.26
CA PHE A 49 -7.30 -1.49 2.91
C PHE A 49 -6.22 -0.40 2.82
N ILE A 50 -5.93 0.11 1.61
CA ILE A 50 -4.90 1.12 1.41
C ILE A 50 -5.40 2.50 1.83
N ASP A 51 -6.66 2.81 1.55
CA ASP A 51 -7.23 4.11 1.86
C ASP A 51 -7.40 4.34 3.37
N PHE A 52 -7.51 3.26 4.18
CA PHE A 52 -7.37 3.35 5.64
C PHE A 52 -5.96 3.82 6.04
N ILE A 53 -4.91 3.28 5.43
CA ILE A 53 -3.53 3.71 5.69
C ILE A 53 -3.32 5.16 5.26
N HIS A 54 -3.82 5.54 4.09
CA HIS A 54 -3.77 6.93 3.61
C HIS A 54 -4.46 7.90 4.56
N SER A 55 -5.69 7.58 4.98
CA SER A 55 -6.48 8.43 5.89
C SER A 55 -5.75 8.64 7.22
N LEU A 56 -5.19 7.57 7.78
CA LEU A 56 -4.41 7.63 9.01
C LEU A 56 -3.15 8.48 8.84
N GLN A 57 -2.39 8.29 7.76
CA GLN A 57 -1.19 9.08 7.49
C GLN A 57 -1.51 10.57 7.35
N LEU A 58 -2.58 10.92 6.62
CA LEU A 58 -3.02 12.31 6.45
C LEU A 58 -3.49 12.93 7.77
N GLU A 59 -4.27 12.20 8.59
CA GLU A 59 -4.78 12.69 9.87
C GLU A 59 -3.63 12.89 10.88
N LEU A 60 -2.67 11.97 10.96
CA LEU A 60 -1.53 12.07 11.87
C LEU A 60 -0.56 13.21 11.53
N THR A 61 -0.35 13.48 10.25
CA THR A 61 0.71 14.40 9.80
C THR A 61 0.20 15.75 9.38
N GLY A 62 -1.09 15.89 9.07
CA GLY A 62 -1.63 17.07 8.41
C GLY A 62 -0.98 17.33 7.05
N ALA A 63 -0.47 16.30 6.38
CA ALA A 63 0.12 16.42 5.07
C ALA A 63 -0.95 16.67 3.99
N ASP A 64 -0.52 17.27 2.87
CA ASP A 64 -1.39 17.53 1.72
C ASP A 64 -1.65 16.25 0.90
N VAL A 65 -0.64 15.36 0.84
CA VAL A 65 -0.65 14.12 0.05
C VAL A 65 -0.08 12.97 0.88
N SER A 66 -0.57 11.76 0.66
CA SER A 66 -0.09 10.52 1.28
C SER A 66 0.28 9.51 0.21
N PHE A 67 1.41 8.82 0.36
CA PHE A 67 1.78 7.65 -0.43
C PHE A 67 1.75 6.38 0.42
N ALA A 68 1.17 5.31 -0.12
CA ALA A 68 1.14 3.99 0.52
C ALA A 68 1.00 2.88 -0.52
N ALA A 69 1.54 1.71 -0.20
CA ALA A 69 1.51 0.50 -1.02
C ALA A 69 0.97 -0.70 -0.23
N PRO A 70 0.37 -1.72 -0.91
CA PRO A 70 0.02 -2.99 -0.27
C PRO A 70 1.29 -3.75 0.11
N LEU A 71 1.56 -3.87 1.41
CA LEU A 71 2.79 -4.49 1.94
C LEU A 71 2.71 -6.01 2.02
N SER A 72 1.51 -6.57 1.93
CA SER A 72 1.24 -8.01 1.90
C SER A 72 0.54 -8.37 0.59
N PHE A 73 0.93 -9.48 -0.03
CA PHE A 73 0.36 -9.92 -1.31
C PHE A 73 -1.13 -10.28 -1.18
N ASP A 74 -1.48 -11.01 -0.12
CA ASP A 74 -2.83 -11.50 0.09
C ASP A 74 -3.14 -11.48 1.59
N ALA A 75 -3.49 -10.31 2.10
CA ALA A 75 -3.92 -10.12 3.48
C ALA A 75 -5.39 -9.72 3.53
N LYS A 76 -6.07 -10.21 4.55
CA LYS A 76 -7.47 -9.90 4.85
C LYS A 76 -7.61 -9.65 6.35
N ILE A 77 -8.40 -8.67 6.70
CA ILE A 77 -8.88 -8.43 8.07
C ILE A 77 -10.39 -8.50 8.01
N ASP A 78 -10.96 -9.45 8.74
CA ASP A 78 -12.42 -9.63 8.76
C ASP A 78 -13.09 -8.56 9.61
N LYS A 79 -14.35 -8.26 9.29
CA LYS A 79 -15.21 -7.43 10.13
C LYS A 79 -15.39 -8.06 11.51
N GLY A 80 -15.52 -7.22 12.51
CA GLY A 80 -15.64 -7.63 13.90
C GLY A 80 -14.50 -7.08 14.73
N ASP A 81 -14.17 -7.76 15.81
CA ASP A 81 -13.11 -7.36 16.72
C ASP A 81 -11.74 -7.46 16.04
N ILE A 82 -10.98 -6.37 16.11
CA ILE A 82 -9.64 -6.25 15.57
C ILE A 82 -8.63 -6.40 16.71
N THR A 83 -7.62 -7.21 16.48
CA THR A 83 -6.58 -7.52 17.45
C THR A 83 -5.23 -6.92 17.05
N ILE A 84 -4.26 -6.95 17.98
CA ILE A 84 -2.87 -6.57 17.64
C ILE A 84 -2.31 -7.45 16.52
N SER A 85 -2.68 -8.74 16.46
CA SER A 85 -2.26 -9.65 15.37
C SER A 85 -2.69 -9.15 14.00
N ASP A 86 -3.89 -8.58 13.87
CA ASP A 86 -4.40 -8.05 12.62
C ASP A 86 -3.57 -6.86 12.11
N MET A 87 -2.95 -6.12 13.03
CA MET A 87 -2.09 -4.99 12.67
C MET A 87 -0.81 -5.42 11.97
N PHE A 88 -0.29 -6.63 12.23
CA PHE A 88 0.83 -7.18 11.49
C PHE A 88 0.43 -7.59 10.07
N SER A 89 -0.84 -7.98 9.85
CA SER A 89 -1.39 -8.22 8.51
C SER A 89 -1.60 -6.92 7.74
N LEU A 90 -2.06 -5.87 8.42
CA LEU A 90 -2.28 -4.55 7.82
C LEU A 90 -0.95 -3.86 7.48
N TYR A 91 0.00 -3.87 8.42
CA TYR A 91 1.29 -3.19 8.27
C TYR A 91 2.44 -4.00 8.91
N LYS A 92 3.08 -4.87 8.12
CA LYS A 92 4.06 -5.85 8.64
C LYS A 92 5.46 -5.30 8.92
N TYR A 93 5.82 -4.13 8.37
CA TYR A 93 7.16 -3.55 8.52
C TYR A 93 7.21 -2.50 9.64
N GLU A 94 8.37 -2.37 10.28
CA GLU A 94 8.65 -1.35 11.30
C GLU A 94 9.20 -0.08 10.64
N ASN A 95 8.34 0.64 9.95
CA ASN A 95 8.68 1.92 9.32
C ASN A 95 8.17 3.09 10.15
N MET A 96 9.01 4.11 10.35
CA MET A 96 8.54 5.41 10.83
C MET A 96 7.69 6.08 9.75
N LEU A 97 6.82 6.99 10.15
CA LEU A 97 6.09 7.86 9.25
C LEU A 97 6.89 9.15 9.07
N TYR A 98 7.27 9.43 7.82
CA TYR A 98 7.93 10.68 7.44
C TYR A 98 6.92 11.66 6.83
N THR A 99 7.17 12.95 7.06
CA THR A 99 6.60 14.02 6.26
C THR A 99 7.73 14.70 5.50
N MET A 100 7.60 14.80 4.18
CA MET A 100 8.61 15.37 3.29
C MET A 100 8.04 16.51 2.46
N ASN A 101 8.89 17.44 2.06
CA ASN A 101 8.54 18.47 1.07
C ASN A 101 8.85 17.94 -0.34
N LEU A 102 7.82 17.83 -1.18
CA LEU A 102 7.95 17.46 -2.59
C LEU A 102 7.22 18.49 -3.45
N THR A 103 7.76 18.80 -4.62
CA THR A 103 7.05 19.59 -5.62
C THR A 103 5.94 18.76 -6.29
N GLY A 104 4.96 19.43 -6.90
CA GLY A 104 3.92 18.71 -7.65
C GLY A 104 4.49 17.87 -8.79
N ALA A 105 5.54 18.35 -9.46
CA ALA A 105 6.24 17.59 -10.50
C ALA A 105 6.90 16.33 -9.91
N GLU A 106 7.52 16.42 -8.73
CA GLU A 106 8.11 15.26 -8.03
C GLU A 106 7.04 14.26 -7.60
N ILE A 107 5.87 14.72 -7.12
CA ILE A 107 4.71 13.86 -6.80
C ILE A 107 4.24 13.09 -8.04
N LYS A 108 4.08 13.77 -9.16
CA LYS A 108 3.68 13.15 -10.42
C LYS A 108 4.72 12.13 -10.91
N GLY A 109 6.00 12.50 -10.88
CA GLY A 109 7.11 11.62 -11.25
C GLY A 109 7.19 10.37 -10.37
N PHE A 110 6.96 10.50 -9.05
CA PHE A 110 6.86 9.38 -8.13
C PHE A 110 5.75 8.39 -8.55
N LEU A 111 4.55 8.90 -8.84
CA LEU A 111 3.42 8.08 -9.29
C LEU A 111 3.68 7.45 -10.67
N GLU A 112 4.29 8.16 -11.60
CA GLU A 112 4.68 7.61 -12.91
C GLU A 112 5.61 6.40 -12.76
N GLU A 113 6.57 6.45 -11.85
CA GLU A 113 7.47 5.31 -11.55
C GLU A 113 6.70 4.16 -10.91
N SER A 114 5.87 4.44 -9.89
CA SER A 114 5.06 3.44 -9.21
C SER A 114 4.17 2.67 -10.19
N TYR A 115 3.37 3.39 -10.98
CA TYR A 115 2.46 2.75 -11.93
C TYR A 115 3.17 2.13 -13.13
N ALA A 116 4.37 2.57 -13.49
CA ALA A 116 5.20 1.89 -14.49
C ALA A 116 5.71 0.53 -14.01
N MET A 117 5.93 0.36 -12.71
CA MET A 117 6.29 -0.94 -12.11
C MET A 117 5.08 -1.84 -11.88
N TRP A 118 3.90 -1.27 -11.77
CA TRP A 118 2.68 -1.93 -11.37
C TRP A 118 1.82 -2.35 -12.58
N THR A 119 1.52 -1.40 -13.48
CA THR A 119 0.59 -1.59 -14.58
C THR A 119 1.29 -1.87 -15.90
N ASN A 120 0.70 -2.74 -16.70
CA ASN A 120 1.09 -2.95 -18.09
C ASN A 120 0.79 -1.68 -18.92
N ARG A 121 1.34 -1.62 -20.13
CA ARG A 121 0.89 -0.72 -21.19
C ARG A 121 -0.08 -1.48 -22.07
N MET A 122 -1.37 -1.32 -21.83
CA MET A 122 -2.42 -2.00 -22.61
C MET A 122 -2.52 -1.41 -24.02
N LYS A 123 -2.57 -2.27 -25.02
CA LYS A 123 -2.80 -1.93 -26.43
C LYS A 123 -4.19 -2.36 -26.89
N SER A 124 -4.83 -3.24 -26.13
CA SER A 124 -6.17 -3.76 -26.36
C SER A 124 -6.84 -4.10 -25.02
N PRO A 125 -8.19 -4.24 -24.97
CA PRO A 125 -8.90 -4.69 -23.78
C PRO A 125 -8.56 -6.14 -23.36
N ASP A 126 -7.93 -6.92 -24.24
CA ASP A 126 -7.55 -8.31 -23.99
C ASP A 126 -6.19 -8.45 -23.31
N ASP A 127 -5.41 -7.36 -23.22
CA ASP A 127 -4.14 -7.34 -22.52
C ASP A 127 -4.33 -7.45 -21.00
N HIS A 128 -3.33 -7.96 -20.29
CA HIS A 128 -3.27 -7.86 -18.82
C HIS A 128 -3.17 -6.39 -18.39
N LEU A 129 -3.89 -6.04 -17.31
CA LEU A 129 -3.80 -4.73 -16.67
C LEU A 129 -2.48 -4.58 -15.91
N LEU A 130 -2.07 -5.65 -15.24
CA LEU A 130 -0.92 -5.67 -14.36
C LEU A 130 0.31 -6.25 -15.06
N LEU A 131 1.51 -5.89 -14.60
CA LEU A 131 2.75 -6.53 -15.03
C LEU A 131 2.89 -7.87 -14.31
N LEU A 132 2.49 -8.94 -14.99
CA LEU A 132 2.46 -10.30 -14.47
C LEU A 132 3.60 -11.13 -15.03
N LYS A 133 4.14 -12.04 -14.22
CA LYS A 133 5.11 -13.05 -14.67
C LYS A 133 4.39 -14.13 -15.46
N GLU A 134 4.98 -14.54 -16.58
CA GLU A 134 4.54 -15.72 -17.30
C GLU A 134 4.62 -16.96 -16.41
N ARG A 135 3.61 -17.82 -16.51
CA ARG A 135 3.61 -19.13 -15.82
C ARG A 135 4.66 -20.01 -16.48
N LYS A 136 5.64 -20.45 -15.71
CA LYS A 136 6.62 -21.44 -16.20
C LYS A 136 6.04 -22.85 -16.10
N LYS A 137 6.41 -23.70 -17.06
CA LYS A 137 6.03 -25.12 -17.03
C LYS A 137 6.52 -25.76 -15.71
N GLY A 138 5.61 -26.41 -14.97
CA GLY A 138 5.87 -26.96 -13.64
C GLY A 138 5.69 -25.99 -12.48
N GLN A 139 5.29 -24.75 -12.75
CA GLN A 139 4.98 -23.70 -11.77
C GLN A 139 3.61 -23.06 -12.04
N GLU A 140 2.69 -23.84 -12.61
CA GLU A 140 1.38 -23.37 -13.05
C GLU A 140 0.52 -22.78 -11.91
N ASN A 141 0.84 -23.14 -10.66
CA ASN A 141 0.14 -22.65 -9.47
C ASN A 141 0.74 -21.35 -8.89
N TYR A 142 1.80 -20.80 -9.48
CA TYR A 142 2.47 -19.58 -9.00
C TYR A 142 2.30 -18.44 -10.00
N ALA A 143 1.15 -17.79 -9.96
CA ALA A 143 0.99 -16.47 -10.57
C ALA A 143 1.61 -15.40 -9.66
N SER A 144 2.32 -14.44 -10.22
CA SER A 144 2.93 -13.37 -9.44
C SER A 144 3.17 -12.12 -10.28
N PHE A 145 3.39 -10.99 -9.59
CA PHE A 145 3.82 -9.74 -10.22
C PHE A 145 5.26 -9.81 -10.72
N VAL A 146 5.57 -9.03 -11.76
CA VAL A 146 6.96 -8.81 -12.21
C VAL A 146 7.77 -8.10 -11.13
N ASN A 147 7.18 -7.07 -10.51
CA ASN A 147 7.77 -6.30 -9.43
C ASN A 147 7.09 -6.60 -8.09
N PHE A 148 7.73 -6.26 -6.99
CA PHE A 148 7.15 -6.46 -5.65
C PHE A 148 6.02 -5.46 -5.39
N SER A 149 4.89 -5.95 -4.86
CA SER A 149 3.70 -5.14 -4.58
C SER A 149 3.93 -4.02 -3.56
N PHE A 150 4.92 -4.15 -2.70
CA PHE A 150 5.29 -3.07 -1.78
C PHE A 150 5.90 -1.83 -2.48
N ASN A 151 6.10 -1.87 -3.81
CA ASN A 151 6.45 -0.73 -4.65
C ASN A 151 5.25 -0.17 -5.46
N PHE A 152 4.04 -0.67 -5.21
CA PHE A 152 2.82 -0.23 -5.90
C PHE A 152 2.13 0.85 -5.07
N ASP A 153 2.81 2.00 -4.92
CA ASP A 153 2.26 3.11 -4.16
C ASP A 153 1.16 3.82 -4.96
N SER A 154 0.01 3.98 -4.33
CA SER A 154 -1.03 4.92 -4.72
C SER A 154 -0.91 6.21 -3.91
N ALA A 155 -1.74 7.20 -4.21
CA ALA A 155 -1.79 8.45 -3.48
C ALA A 155 -3.19 8.79 -2.98
N ALA A 156 -3.26 9.48 -1.84
CA ALA A 156 -4.44 10.20 -1.38
C ALA A 156 -4.11 11.67 -1.14
N GLY A 157 -5.14 12.52 -1.04
CA GLY A 157 -5.01 13.97 -0.97
C GLY A 157 -5.06 14.66 -2.34
N ILE A 158 -5.03 13.91 -3.42
CA ILE A 158 -5.16 14.36 -4.81
C ILE A 158 -6.16 13.51 -5.59
N ILE A 159 -6.82 14.11 -6.57
CA ILE A 159 -7.68 13.40 -7.54
C ILE A 159 -6.91 13.21 -8.83
N TYR A 160 -6.72 11.96 -9.28
CA TYR A 160 -5.92 11.68 -10.47
C TYR A 160 -6.43 10.46 -11.26
N THR A 161 -5.97 10.36 -12.49
CA THR A 161 -6.20 9.20 -13.37
C THR A 161 -4.89 8.57 -13.78
N VAL A 162 -4.94 7.26 -14.02
CA VAL A 162 -3.84 6.44 -14.53
C VAL A 162 -4.24 5.88 -15.88
N ASP A 163 -3.74 6.47 -16.98
CA ASP A 163 -4.00 5.96 -18.32
C ASP A 163 -3.06 4.79 -18.63
N VAL A 164 -3.61 3.58 -18.55
CA VAL A 164 -2.85 2.34 -18.77
C VAL A 164 -2.48 2.10 -20.25
N THR A 165 -3.00 2.88 -21.18
CA THR A 165 -2.62 2.80 -22.60
C THR A 165 -1.33 3.56 -22.90
N LYS A 166 -0.91 4.45 -21.99
CA LYS A 166 0.23 5.35 -22.17
C LYS A 166 1.54 4.71 -21.70
N PRO A 167 2.68 5.14 -22.25
CA PRO A 167 3.98 4.76 -21.74
C PRO A 167 4.25 5.43 -20.38
N LYS A 168 5.28 4.98 -19.66
CA LYS A 168 5.83 5.66 -18.49
C LYS A 168 6.12 7.13 -18.79
N GLY A 169 5.79 8.00 -17.88
CA GLY A 169 5.92 9.46 -17.99
C GLY A 169 4.69 10.16 -18.57
N GLU A 170 3.71 9.40 -19.05
CA GLU A 170 2.47 9.91 -19.64
C GLU A 170 1.21 9.25 -19.04
N LYS A 171 1.38 8.35 -18.03
CA LYS A 171 0.25 7.62 -17.44
C LYS A 171 -0.57 8.48 -16.48
N ILE A 172 0.07 9.40 -15.75
CA ILE A 172 -0.54 10.11 -14.63
C ILE A 172 -1.05 11.48 -15.04
N THR A 173 -2.33 11.72 -14.81
CA THR A 173 -2.95 13.05 -14.89
C THR A 173 -3.54 13.41 -13.53
N ILE A 174 -2.93 14.38 -12.84
CA ILE A 174 -3.45 14.90 -11.57
C ILE A 174 -4.42 16.03 -11.90
N LEU A 175 -5.68 15.85 -11.52
CA LEU A 175 -6.77 16.76 -11.88
C LEU A 175 -6.88 17.94 -10.90
N LYS A 176 -6.73 17.66 -9.60
CA LYS A 176 -6.85 18.64 -8.51
C LYS A 176 -6.47 18.02 -7.17
N MET A 177 -6.36 18.83 -6.13
CA MET A 177 -6.31 18.37 -4.75
C MET A 177 -7.67 17.77 -4.34
N ALA A 178 -7.66 16.88 -3.35
CA ALA A 178 -8.90 16.25 -2.84
C ALA A 178 -9.89 17.25 -2.22
N ASP A 179 -9.38 18.39 -1.68
CA ASP A 179 -10.20 19.49 -1.14
C ASP A 179 -10.79 20.41 -2.25
N GLY A 180 -10.55 20.08 -3.50
CA GLY A 180 -11.06 20.80 -4.67
C GLY A 180 -10.16 21.91 -5.21
N LYS A 181 -9.08 22.27 -4.50
CA LYS A 181 -8.13 23.28 -4.97
C LYS A 181 -7.36 22.82 -6.20
N PRO A 182 -6.89 23.76 -7.06
CA PRO A 182 -6.01 23.39 -8.16
C PRO A 182 -4.73 22.72 -7.67
N PHE A 183 -4.28 21.69 -8.40
CA PHE A 183 -2.95 21.13 -8.25
C PHE A 183 -1.96 21.90 -9.12
N ASP A 184 -0.79 22.22 -8.58
CA ASP A 184 0.26 22.96 -9.29
C ASP A 184 1.57 22.17 -9.24
N GLU A 185 2.10 21.78 -10.39
CA GLU A 185 3.35 21.03 -10.49
C GLU A 185 4.56 21.80 -9.92
N ASN A 186 4.52 23.12 -9.88
CA ASN A 186 5.60 23.97 -9.36
C ASN A 186 5.51 24.25 -7.85
N LYS A 187 4.36 23.97 -7.22
CA LYS A 187 4.16 24.18 -5.80
C LYS A 187 4.76 23.05 -4.99
N THR A 188 5.28 23.37 -3.80
CA THR A 188 5.72 22.38 -2.81
C THR A 188 4.55 21.98 -1.91
N TYR A 189 4.42 20.67 -1.70
CA TYR A 189 3.42 20.02 -0.86
C TYR A 189 4.09 19.22 0.25
N LYS A 190 3.41 19.12 1.40
CA LYS A 190 3.78 18.17 2.46
C LYS A 190 3.26 16.79 2.09
N VAL A 191 4.14 15.82 2.02
CA VAL A 191 3.81 14.44 1.62
C VAL A 191 4.13 13.48 2.75
N ALA A 192 3.14 12.69 3.16
CA ALA A 192 3.28 11.63 4.15
C ALA A 192 3.64 10.31 3.45
N LEU A 193 4.69 9.63 3.91
CA LEU A 193 5.16 8.35 3.40
C LEU A 193 5.99 7.62 4.45
N ASN A 194 6.17 6.32 4.30
CA ASN A 194 6.99 5.55 5.25
C ASN A 194 8.50 5.81 5.10
N SER A 195 9.26 5.53 6.16
CA SER A 195 10.71 5.77 6.19
C SER A 195 11.50 4.97 5.16
N TYR A 196 11.05 3.75 4.79
CA TYR A 196 11.67 2.99 3.70
C TYR A 196 11.63 3.80 2.40
N ARG A 197 10.48 4.36 2.07
CA ARG A 197 10.28 5.17 0.88
C ARG A 197 11.05 6.50 0.96
N GLY A 198 10.96 7.17 2.11
CA GLY A 198 11.66 8.45 2.35
C GLY A 198 13.18 8.35 2.29
N ASN A 199 13.74 7.18 2.54
CA ASN A 199 15.18 6.90 2.40
C ASN A 199 15.57 6.39 0.99
N GLY A 200 14.67 6.45 0.00
CA GLY A 200 14.96 6.07 -1.39
C GLY A 200 14.62 4.63 -1.73
N GLY A 201 14.05 3.86 -0.80
CA GLY A 201 13.67 2.47 -1.05
C GLY A 201 12.70 2.33 -2.22
N GLY A 202 12.94 1.35 -3.12
CA GLY A 202 12.16 1.11 -4.32
C GLY A 202 12.32 2.17 -5.41
N GLU A 203 13.25 3.12 -5.23
CA GLU A 203 13.68 4.11 -6.24
C GLU A 203 12.56 5.09 -6.74
N LEU A 204 11.38 5.12 -6.10
CA LEU A 204 10.28 5.99 -6.52
C LEU A 204 10.61 7.47 -6.37
N LEU A 205 11.32 7.85 -5.28
CA LEU A 205 11.79 9.23 -5.09
C LEU A 205 13.00 9.55 -5.97
N THR A 206 13.90 8.60 -6.17
CA THR A 206 15.14 8.86 -6.93
C THR A 206 14.93 8.77 -8.43
N LYS A 207 14.44 7.66 -8.94
CA LYS A 207 14.18 7.49 -10.38
C LYS A 207 12.88 8.16 -10.83
N GLY A 208 11.84 8.09 -9.99
CA GLY A 208 10.53 8.61 -10.34
C GLY A 208 10.48 10.13 -10.19
N ALA A 209 10.69 10.62 -8.98
CA ALA A 209 10.66 12.06 -8.70
C ALA A 209 11.95 12.79 -9.13
N GLY A 210 13.02 12.05 -9.47
CA GLY A 210 14.29 12.64 -9.90
C GLY A 210 15.12 13.29 -8.79
N ILE A 211 14.83 12.99 -7.52
CA ILE A 211 15.53 13.57 -6.38
C ILE A 211 16.85 12.81 -6.15
N PRO A 212 18.01 13.48 -6.14
CA PRO A 212 19.26 12.83 -5.80
C PRO A 212 19.23 12.15 -4.42
N GLN A 213 19.85 10.97 -4.30
CA GLN A 213 19.83 10.16 -3.08
C GLN A 213 20.33 10.93 -1.84
N ASP A 214 21.35 11.77 -2.01
CA ASP A 214 21.95 12.58 -0.96
C ASP A 214 21.08 13.78 -0.53
N GLU A 215 20.12 14.19 -1.37
CA GLU A 215 19.15 15.24 -1.04
C GLU A 215 17.94 14.74 -0.25
N LEU A 216 17.60 13.44 -0.28
CA LEU A 216 16.38 12.91 0.32
C LEU A 216 16.24 13.29 1.80
N LYS A 217 17.35 13.19 2.55
CA LYS A 217 17.34 13.51 3.98
C LYS A 217 16.97 14.97 4.26
N SER A 218 17.39 15.91 3.42
CA SER A 218 17.08 17.34 3.57
C SER A 218 15.62 17.68 3.27
N ARG A 219 14.91 16.78 2.57
CA ARG A 219 13.47 16.94 2.26
C ARG A 219 12.56 16.48 3.41
N ILE A 220 13.09 15.71 4.39
CA ILE A 220 12.34 15.24 5.55
C ILE A 220 12.15 16.39 6.52
N ILE A 221 10.90 16.79 6.77
CA ILE A 221 10.54 17.87 7.71
C ILE A 221 10.06 17.33 9.06
N HIS A 222 9.61 16.07 9.09
CA HIS A 222 9.21 15.40 10.32
C HIS A 222 9.38 13.87 10.18
N SER A 223 9.70 13.22 11.30
CA SER A 223 9.72 11.76 11.47
C SER A 223 9.05 11.43 12.80
N THR A 224 8.18 10.44 12.79
CA THR A 224 7.59 9.94 14.05
C THR A 224 8.65 9.24 14.91
N ASP A 225 8.40 9.18 16.23
CA ASP A 225 9.26 8.51 17.22
C ASP A 225 8.95 7.02 17.39
N LYS A 226 7.78 6.58 16.89
CA LYS A 226 7.35 5.18 16.84
C LYS A 226 7.05 4.78 15.40
N ASP A 227 7.00 3.49 15.14
CA ASP A 227 6.62 2.96 13.84
C ASP A 227 5.13 3.18 13.52
N LEU A 228 4.79 3.09 12.25
CA LEU A 228 3.43 3.37 11.78
C LEU A 228 2.39 2.41 12.36
N ARG A 229 2.76 1.14 12.61
CA ARG A 229 1.85 0.15 13.24
C ARG A 229 1.47 0.55 14.67
N TYR A 230 2.39 1.13 15.44
CA TYR A 230 2.07 1.68 16.76
C TYR A 230 0.96 2.75 16.64
N TYR A 231 1.09 3.70 15.71
CA TYR A 231 0.09 4.74 15.52
C TYR A 231 -1.24 4.20 15.00
N MET A 232 -1.22 3.16 14.16
CA MET A 232 -2.45 2.47 13.73
C MET A 232 -3.19 1.87 14.92
N ILE A 233 -2.48 1.20 15.84
CA ILE A 233 -3.06 0.64 17.05
C ILE A 233 -3.69 1.75 17.91
N GLN A 234 -2.96 2.85 18.14
CA GLN A 234 -3.49 3.95 18.95
C GLN A 234 -4.72 4.59 18.28
N TYR A 235 -4.68 4.81 16.98
CA TYR A 235 -5.78 5.36 16.20
C TYR A 235 -7.04 4.50 16.28
N ILE A 236 -6.90 3.19 16.12
CA ILE A 236 -8.04 2.26 16.20
C ILE A 236 -8.58 2.22 17.64
N LYS A 237 -7.71 2.20 18.65
CA LYS A 237 -8.12 2.25 20.07
C LYS A 237 -8.90 3.53 20.40
N GLU A 238 -8.46 4.67 19.89
CA GLU A 238 -9.10 5.98 20.11
C GLU A 238 -10.48 6.05 19.44
N LYS A 239 -10.59 5.60 18.19
CA LYS A 239 -11.86 5.63 17.43
C LYS A 239 -12.84 4.55 17.89
N GLY A 240 -12.34 3.42 18.41
CA GLY A 240 -13.11 2.29 18.91
C GLY A 240 -13.80 1.47 17.81
N VAL A 241 -14.68 2.09 17.03
CA VAL A 241 -15.39 1.46 15.89
C VAL A 241 -15.09 2.24 14.62
N LEU A 242 -14.65 1.53 13.60
CA LEU A 242 -14.28 2.09 12.29
C LEU A 242 -15.02 1.39 11.15
N SER A 243 -15.35 2.15 10.11
CA SER A 243 -15.93 1.66 8.86
C SER A 243 -14.97 2.05 7.71
N PRO A 244 -13.86 1.32 7.50
CA PRO A 244 -12.93 1.65 6.44
C PRO A 244 -13.62 1.59 5.07
N GLN A 245 -13.49 2.66 4.28
CA GLN A 245 -14.07 2.79 2.95
C GLN A 245 -13.03 3.28 1.95
N PRO A 246 -13.17 2.92 0.66
CA PRO A 246 -12.34 3.50 -0.39
C PRO A 246 -12.57 5.01 -0.50
N LEU A 247 -11.50 5.79 -0.60
CA LEU A 247 -11.54 7.24 -0.81
C LEU A 247 -11.97 7.62 -2.23
N ASN A 248 -11.80 6.70 -3.19
CA ASN A 248 -12.14 6.91 -4.61
C ASN A 248 -11.49 8.17 -5.22
N GLN A 249 -10.27 8.45 -4.85
CA GLN A 249 -9.52 9.62 -5.29
C GLN A 249 -8.72 9.40 -6.58
N TRP A 250 -8.71 8.18 -7.09
CA TRP A 250 -8.04 7.85 -8.35
C TRP A 250 -8.74 6.71 -9.10
N GLN A 251 -8.42 6.56 -10.37
CA GLN A 251 -8.93 5.48 -11.19
C GLN A 251 -7.98 5.16 -12.35
N MET A 252 -7.98 3.93 -12.79
CA MET A 252 -7.32 3.51 -14.03
C MET A 252 -8.27 3.70 -15.23
N ILE A 253 -7.75 4.18 -16.34
CA ILE A 253 -8.51 4.43 -17.57
C ILE A 253 -7.81 3.80 -18.79
N PRO A 254 -8.55 3.41 -19.86
CA PRO A 254 -10.02 3.47 -20.02
C PRO A 254 -10.73 2.45 -19.11
N GLN A 255 -11.83 2.87 -18.47
CA GLN A 255 -12.51 2.03 -17.45
C GLN A 255 -13.08 0.73 -17.98
N ASP A 256 -13.59 0.72 -19.22
CA ASP A 256 -14.10 -0.47 -19.88
C ASP A 256 -13.01 -1.54 -20.06
N TRP A 257 -11.79 -1.14 -20.43
CA TRP A 257 -10.67 -2.06 -20.54
C TRP A 257 -10.17 -2.54 -19.19
N THR A 258 -9.95 -1.59 -18.28
CA THR A 258 -9.35 -1.90 -16.96
C THR A 258 -10.24 -2.78 -16.11
N ARG A 259 -11.57 -2.63 -16.17
CA ARG A 259 -12.51 -3.50 -15.45
C ARG A 259 -12.43 -4.95 -15.93
N LEU A 260 -12.48 -5.18 -17.24
CA LEU A 260 -12.39 -6.53 -17.83
C LEU A 260 -11.02 -7.19 -17.55
N ALA A 261 -9.97 -6.40 -17.68
CA ALA A 261 -8.62 -6.87 -17.40
C ALA A 261 -8.40 -7.16 -15.92
N ALA A 262 -8.97 -6.36 -15.00
CA ALA A 262 -8.91 -6.61 -13.56
C ALA A 262 -9.56 -7.93 -13.15
N GLU A 263 -10.74 -8.25 -13.69
CA GLU A 263 -11.41 -9.54 -13.46
C GLU A 263 -10.54 -10.72 -13.92
N ARG A 264 -9.93 -10.61 -15.11
CA ARG A 264 -9.03 -11.62 -15.66
C ARG A 264 -7.75 -11.79 -14.83
N ASP A 265 -7.12 -10.68 -14.45
CA ASP A 265 -5.86 -10.68 -13.70
C ASP A 265 -6.08 -11.14 -12.24
N CYS A 266 -7.23 -10.81 -11.64
CA CYS A 266 -7.61 -11.31 -10.33
C CYS A 266 -7.73 -12.83 -10.35
N LYS A 267 -8.45 -13.37 -11.33
CA LYS A 267 -8.55 -14.83 -11.53
C LYS A 267 -7.19 -15.49 -11.81
N PHE A 268 -6.33 -14.83 -12.58
CA PHE A 268 -4.98 -15.32 -12.86
C PHE A 268 -4.11 -15.38 -11.60
N LEU A 269 -4.18 -14.35 -10.74
CA LEU A 269 -3.35 -14.21 -9.54
C LEU A 269 -3.84 -15.10 -8.39
N PHE A 270 -5.15 -15.14 -8.18
CA PHE A 270 -5.76 -15.67 -6.96
C PHE A 270 -6.64 -16.92 -7.20
N GLY A 271 -6.93 -17.27 -8.45
CA GLY A 271 -7.68 -18.49 -8.80
C GLY A 271 -9.19 -18.39 -8.63
N GLU A 272 -9.74 -17.15 -8.41
CA GLU A 272 -11.16 -16.89 -8.18
C GLU A 272 -11.81 -16.14 -9.35
#